data_ffb9ad209fbc944f5e3518906208b43e
#
_entry.id   ffb9ad209fbc944f5e3518906208b43e
#
_cell.length_a   1.000
_cell.length_b   1.000
_cell.length_c   1.000
_cell.angle_alpha   90.00
_cell.angle_beta   90.00
_cell.angle_gamma   90.00
#
_symmetry.space_group_name_H-M   'P 1'
#
loop_
_entity.id
_entity.type
_entity.pdbx_description
1 polymer ?
#
loop_
_entity_poly.entity_id
_entity_poly.type
_entity_poly.pdbx_seq_one_letter_code
_entity_poly.pdbx_strand_id
1 'polypeptide(L)'
;SVQISNNVVITNVTKTENPNYLFVTIDTKNIKAQELQFTFTNGKKSFKRSYEIKKRKPNSALRKSFDASDVMYLLMPDRFANGNSNNDSSSELQEKANRSLPGGRHGGDIQGIINNLDYIKELGATAIWSTPMCEDNDKDYSYHTYGQSDVYRIDPRYGTNEEYKKLADEMHKRDMKLIKDYVTNHWGAEHWMFKDMPTYDWFHQFPGYKQSNYRMT
;
A
#
# COMPACT_ATOMS: atom_id res chain seq x y z
N SER A 1 1.24 17.11 25.89
CA SER A 1 1.59 15.80 26.48
C SER A 1 0.90 14.67 25.73
N VAL A 2 1.47 13.48 25.79
CA VAL A 2 0.89 12.23 25.26
C VAL A 2 0.82 11.23 26.39
N GLN A 3 -0.32 10.58 26.53
CA GLN A 3 -0.53 9.47 27.46
C GLN A 3 -1.09 8.28 26.69
N ILE A 4 -0.84 7.08 27.19
CA ILE A 4 -1.30 5.84 26.59
C ILE A 4 -1.93 4.94 27.66
N SER A 5 -2.95 4.20 27.29
CA SER A 5 -3.62 3.24 28.18
C SER A 5 -2.76 1.99 28.47
N ASN A 6 -3.22 1.17 29.43
CA ASN A 6 -2.76 -0.20 29.64
C ASN A 6 -1.27 -0.36 30.00
N ASN A 7 -0.70 0.60 30.73
CA ASN A 7 0.70 0.57 31.21
C ASN A 7 1.76 0.34 30.11
N VAL A 8 1.45 0.74 28.88
CA VAL A 8 2.43 0.74 27.80
C VAL A 8 3.39 1.90 27.99
N VAL A 9 4.68 1.64 27.87
CA VAL A 9 5.72 2.65 28.08
C VAL A 9 5.93 3.46 26.80
N ILE A 10 5.75 4.77 26.91
CA ILE A 10 6.22 5.71 25.88
C ILE A 10 7.71 5.94 26.14
N THR A 11 8.55 5.54 25.18
CA THR A 11 10.00 5.70 25.27
C THR A 11 10.49 7.02 24.70
N ASN A 12 9.77 7.58 23.73
CA ASN A 12 10.09 8.88 23.16
C ASN A 12 8.87 9.57 22.55
N VAL A 13 8.90 10.91 22.53
CA VAL A 13 7.93 11.75 21.82
C VAL A 13 8.70 12.83 21.08
N THR A 14 8.79 12.70 19.76
CA THR A 14 9.52 13.62 18.89
C THR A 14 8.56 14.55 18.18
N LYS A 15 8.74 15.86 18.37
CA LYS A 15 8.11 16.88 17.54
C LYS A 15 8.90 17.03 16.26
N THR A 16 8.22 17.20 15.16
CA THR A 16 8.84 17.44 13.86
C THR A 16 8.87 18.94 13.55
N GLU A 17 9.55 19.31 12.49
CA GLU A 17 9.54 20.70 11.97
C GLU A 17 8.13 21.10 11.56
N ASN A 18 7.40 20.19 10.95
CA ASN A 18 6.00 20.38 10.60
C ASN A 18 5.12 20.11 11.82
N PRO A 19 4.35 21.10 12.30
CA PRO A 19 3.50 20.94 13.49
C PRO A 19 2.34 19.95 13.32
N ASN A 20 2.08 19.48 12.10
CA ASN A 20 1.02 18.51 11.81
C ASN A 20 1.41 17.07 12.27
N TYR A 21 2.69 16.84 12.61
CA TYR A 21 3.20 15.54 12.96
C TYR A 21 3.78 15.46 14.38
N LEU A 22 3.58 14.31 14.97
CA LEU A 22 4.17 13.94 16.25
C LEU A 22 4.52 12.44 16.22
N PHE A 23 5.79 12.10 16.38
CA PHE A 23 6.21 10.70 16.49
C PHE A 23 6.19 10.27 17.94
N VAL A 24 5.46 9.20 18.22
CA VAL A 24 5.36 8.59 19.55
C VAL A 24 5.95 7.20 19.48
N THR A 25 7.08 6.99 20.14
CA THR A 25 7.73 5.68 20.24
C THR A 25 7.28 4.96 21.48
N ILE A 26 6.81 3.71 21.34
CA ILE A 26 6.34 2.89 22.45
C ILE A 26 7.12 1.58 22.50
N ASP A 27 7.34 1.06 23.73
CA ASP A 27 7.89 -0.28 23.92
C ASP A 27 6.75 -1.31 23.85
N THR A 28 6.84 -2.22 22.90
CA THR A 28 5.86 -3.30 22.68
C THR A 28 6.36 -4.68 23.06
N LYS A 29 7.57 -4.80 23.65
CA LYS A 29 8.26 -6.08 23.88
C LYS A 29 7.42 -7.13 24.62
N ASN A 30 6.63 -6.73 25.60
CA ASN A 30 5.83 -7.63 26.42
C ASN A 30 4.32 -7.36 26.31
N ILE A 31 3.89 -6.70 25.25
CA ILE A 31 2.48 -6.31 25.08
C ILE A 31 1.74 -7.40 24.32
N LYS A 32 0.64 -7.87 24.91
CA LYS A 32 -0.30 -8.74 24.21
C LYS A 32 -1.15 -7.94 23.23
N ALA A 33 -1.72 -8.61 22.24
CA ALA A 33 -2.66 -8.02 21.29
C ALA A 33 -3.81 -7.36 22.05
N GLN A 34 -4.02 -6.08 21.79
CA GLN A 34 -5.02 -5.24 22.46
C GLN A 34 -5.20 -3.92 21.71
N GLU A 35 -6.28 -3.22 22.03
CA GLU A 35 -6.45 -1.83 21.61
C GLU A 35 -5.75 -0.90 22.61
N LEU A 36 -4.94 0.01 22.10
CA LEU A 36 -4.30 1.07 22.85
C LEU A 36 -5.04 2.39 22.60
N GLN A 37 -5.29 3.14 23.68
CA GLN A 37 -5.86 4.46 23.58
C GLN A 37 -4.79 5.51 23.86
N PHE A 38 -4.47 6.30 22.86
CA PHE A 38 -3.61 7.48 22.99
C PHE A 38 -4.46 8.70 23.34
N THR A 39 -4.04 9.46 24.33
CA THR A 39 -4.61 10.75 24.69
C THR A 39 -3.56 11.82 24.45
N PHE A 40 -3.85 12.75 23.54
CA PHE A 40 -3.02 13.88 23.22
C PHE A 40 -3.61 15.14 23.86
N THR A 41 -2.78 15.90 24.58
CA THR A 41 -3.22 17.12 25.28
C THR A 41 -2.33 18.29 24.91
N ASN A 42 -2.95 19.40 24.51
CA ASN A 42 -2.30 20.68 24.28
C ASN A 42 -3.07 21.80 25.04
N GLY A 43 -2.49 22.28 26.12
CA GLY A 43 -3.18 23.19 27.03
C GLY A 43 -4.47 22.58 27.57
N LYS A 44 -5.60 23.22 27.33
CA LYS A 44 -6.93 22.77 27.76
C LYS A 44 -7.61 21.82 26.75
N LYS A 45 -7.05 21.64 25.56
CA LYS A 45 -7.61 20.78 24.52
C LYS A 45 -7.02 19.37 24.61
N SER A 46 -7.88 18.36 24.46
CA SER A 46 -7.49 16.96 24.45
C SER A 46 -8.25 16.22 23.36
N PHE A 47 -7.59 15.24 22.72
CA PHE A 47 -8.25 14.31 21.82
C PHE A 47 -7.67 12.90 21.99
N LYS A 48 -8.44 11.90 21.60
CA LYS A 48 -8.06 10.49 21.72
C LYS A 48 -7.94 9.83 20.34
N ARG A 49 -7.05 8.85 20.26
CA ARG A 49 -6.89 7.96 19.09
C ARG A 49 -6.67 6.56 19.56
N SER A 50 -7.37 5.61 18.94
CA SER A 50 -7.14 4.19 19.13
C SER A 50 -6.09 3.66 18.17
N TYR A 51 -5.32 2.69 18.65
CA TYR A 51 -4.38 1.92 17.85
C TYR A 51 -4.45 0.46 18.26
N GLU A 52 -4.71 -0.45 17.30
CA GLU A 52 -4.81 -1.88 17.58
C GLU A 52 -3.44 -2.56 17.43
N ILE A 53 -2.95 -3.16 18.51
CA ILE A 53 -1.86 -4.14 18.43
C ILE A 53 -2.49 -5.49 18.10
N LYS A 54 -2.33 -5.92 16.85
CA LYS A 54 -2.94 -7.15 16.35
C LYS A 54 -2.23 -8.40 16.85
N LYS A 55 -3.01 -9.45 17.11
CA LYS A 55 -2.47 -10.78 17.35
C LYS A 55 -1.80 -11.30 16.08
N ARG A 56 -0.61 -11.88 16.20
CA ARG A 56 0.01 -12.61 15.09
C ARG A 56 -0.89 -13.76 14.66
N LYS A 57 -1.04 -13.93 13.35
CA LYS A 57 -1.74 -15.09 12.81
C LYS A 57 -0.98 -16.37 13.20
N PRO A 58 -1.71 -17.45 13.58
CA PRO A 58 -1.08 -18.73 13.88
C PRO A 58 -0.17 -19.15 12.72
N ASN A 59 0.96 -19.76 13.04
CA ASN A 59 1.93 -20.27 12.07
C ASN A 59 2.51 -19.23 11.09
N SER A 60 2.37 -17.93 11.38
CA SER A 60 2.89 -16.88 10.49
C SER A 60 4.41 -16.94 10.29
N ALA A 61 5.15 -17.51 11.24
CA ALA A 61 6.60 -17.73 11.11
C ALA A 61 6.96 -18.95 10.24
N LEU A 62 6.00 -19.83 9.96
CA LEU A 62 6.20 -21.04 9.15
C LEU A 62 5.76 -20.86 7.69
N ARG A 63 5.36 -19.66 7.29
CA ARG A 63 4.98 -19.39 5.91
C ARG A 63 6.18 -19.61 5.00
N LYS A 64 5.96 -20.41 3.97
CA LYS A 64 6.93 -20.56 2.90
C LYS A 64 6.93 -19.30 2.04
N SER A 65 8.11 -18.78 1.73
CA SER A 65 8.30 -17.78 0.70
C SER A 65 8.34 -18.46 -0.67
N PHE A 66 8.59 -17.71 -1.73
CA PHE A 66 8.89 -18.26 -3.04
C PHE A 66 10.36 -18.76 -3.07
N ASP A 67 10.62 -19.76 -3.92
CA ASP A 67 11.93 -20.33 -4.13
C ASP A 67 12.15 -20.72 -5.61
N ALA A 68 13.26 -21.39 -5.90
CA ALA A 68 13.62 -21.76 -7.28
C ALA A 68 12.66 -22.76 -7.95
N SER A 69 11.73 -23.36 -7.20
CA SER A 69 10.68 -24.24 -7.75
C SER A 69 9.43 -23.47 -8.20
N ASP A 70 9.35 -22.19 -7.89
CA ASP A 70 8.19 -21.39 -8.26
C ASP A 70 8.27 -20.88 -9.71
N VAL A 71 7.14 -20.91 -10.38
CA VAL A 71 6.92 -20.26 -11.67
C VAL A 71 6.16 -18.96 -11.41
N MET A 72 6.83 -17.84 -11.66
CA MET A 72 6.33 -16.51 -11.37
C MET A 72 5.69 -15.89 -12.60
N TYR A 73 4.42 -15.49 -12.50
CA TYR A 73 3.69 -14.79 -13.55
C TYR A 73 3.65 -13.30 -13.23
N LEU A 74 4.36 -12.49 -14.03
CA LEU A 74 4.28 -11.03 -13.94
C LEU A 74 2.97 -10.55 -14.57
N LEU A 75 2.16 -9.83 -13.81
CA LEU A 75 0.83 -9.40 -14.21
C LEU A 75 0.66 -7.90 -13.99
N MET A 76 0.16 -7.22 -15.02
CA MET A 76 -0.27 -5.82 -14.91
C MET A 76 -1.80 -5.81 -14.80
N PRO A 77 -2.38 -5.48 -13.62
CA PRO A 77 -3.82 -5.60 -13.37
C PRO A 77 -4.66 -4.85 -14.39
N ASP A 78 -4.35 -3.60 -14.65
CA ASP A 78 -5.08 -2.74 -15.61
C ASP A 78 -5.20 -3.36 -17.01
N ARG A 79 -4.21 -4.20 -17.41
CA ARG A 79 -4.12 -4.79 -18.76
C ARG A 79 -4.58 -6.23 -18.83
N PHE A 80 -4.85 -6.86 -17.71
CA PHE A 80 -5.13 -8.28 -17.67
C PHE A 80 -6.61 -8.59 -17.94
N ALA A 81 -7.49 -8.28 -17.02
CA ALA A 81 -8.91 -8.56 -17.15
C ALA A 81 -9.74 -7.59 -16.32
N ASN A 82 -10.84 -7.10 -16.89
CA ASN A 82 -11.84 -6.31 -16.19
C ASN A 82 -12.91 -7.22 -15.60
N GLY A 83 -13.01 -7.29 -14.28
CA GLY A 83 -14.02 -8.08 -13.57
C GLY A 83 -15.18 -7.24 -13.03
N ASN A 84 -14.99 -5.91 -12.94
CA ASN A 84 -15.99 -4.98 -12.43
C ASN A 84 -15.88 -3.63 -13.14
N SER A 85 -16.65 -3.43 -14.19
CA SER A 85 -16.64 -2.19 -14.98
C SER A 85 -17.10 -0.94 -14.20
N ASN A 86 -17.67 -1.09 -13.01
CA ASN A 86 -18.10 0.06 -12.20
C ASN A 86 -16.93 0.79 -11.54
N ASN A 87 -15.76 0.17 -11.44
CA ASN A 87 -14.56 0.78 -10.86
C ASN A 87 -13.53 1.27 -11.89
N ASP A 88 -13.78 1.13 -13.20
CA ASP A 88 -12.86 1.57 -14.27
C ASP A 88 -12.36 3.01 -14.08
N SER A 89 -13.20 3.86 -13.49
CA SER A 89 -12.89 5.25 -13.15
C SER A 89 -13.37 5.61 -11.76
N SER A 90 -12.57 6.40 -11.03
CA SER A 90 -12.93 6.94 -9.73
C SER A 90 -13.12 8.45 -9.81
N SER A 91 -14.15 8.99 -9.13
CA SER A 91 -14.35 10.45 -9.03
C SER A 91 -13.23 11.13 -8.22
N GLU A 92 -12.58 10.39 -7.32
CA GLU A 92 -11.53 10.89 -6.42
C GLU A 92 -10.17 11.05 -7.13
N LEU A 93 -9.95 10.39 -8.27
CA LEU A 93 -8.65 10.33 -8.95
C LEU A 93 -8.70 11.04 -10.30
N GLN A 94 -7.54 11.55 -10.73
CA GLN A 94 -7.44 12.40 -11.92
C GLN A 94 -7.65 11.61 -13.21
N GLU A 95 -6.84 10.57 -13.47
CA GLU A 95 -6.95 9.79 -14.71
C GLU A 95 -8.18 8.89 -14.70
N LYS A 96 -8.95 8.96 -15.77
CA LYS A 96 -10.14 8.12 -16.02
C LYS A 96 -9.81 7.02 -17.03
N ALA A 97 -10.65 6.00 -17.10
CA ALA A 97 -10.50 4.96 -18.10
C ALA A 97 -10.55 5.51 -19.52
N ASN A 98 -9.57 5.14 -20.34
CA ASN A 98 -9.52 5.47 -21.76
C ASN A 98 -8.78 4.38 -22.54
N ARG A 99 -9.50 3.37 -22.96
CA ARG A 99 -8.95 2.20 -23.70
C ARG A 99 -8.46 2.53 -25.09
N SER A 100 -8.80 3.70 -25.64
CA SER A 100 -8.33 4.12 -26.96
C SER A 100 -6.88 4.61 -26.93
N LEU A 101 -6.36 4.97 -25.75
CA LEU A 101 -4.98 5.39 -25.57
C LEU A 101 -4.14 4.22 -25.06
N PRO A 102 -3.03 3.86 -25.73
CA PRO A 102 -2.13 2.82 -25.23
C PRO A 102 -1.59 3.07 -23.82
N GLY A 103 -1.33 4.33 -23.47
CA GLY A 103 -0.88 4.77 -22.15
C GLY A 103 -2.02 5.09 -21.17
N GLY A 104 -3.30 5.02 -21.58
CA GLY A 104 -4.45 5.24 -20.72
C GLY A 104 -4.79 4.02 -19.88
N ARG A 105 -5.71 4.19 -18.92
CA ARG A 105 -6.23 3.07 -18.13
C ARG A 105 -7.24 2.25 -18.92
N HIS A 106 -7.13 0.93 -18.81
CA HIS A 106 -7.97 -0.02 -19.54
C HIS A 106 -9.03 -0.74 -18.68
N GLY A 107 -8.97 -0.56 -17.35
CA GLY A 107 -10.00 -1.02 -16.43
C GLY A 107 -9.86 -2.46 -15.95
N GLY A 108 -8.72 -3.12 -16.17
CA GLY A 108 -8.46 -4.39 -15.52
C GLY A 108 -8.30 -4.20 -14.00
N ASP A 109 -8.74 -5.20 -13.20
CA ASP A 109 -8.91 -5.06 -11.77
C ASP A 109 -8.66 -6.37 -10.98
N ILE A 110 -8.75 -6.28 -9.65
CA ILE A 110 -8.58 -7.42 -8.74
C ILE A 110 -9.64 -8.50 -8.99
N GLN A 111 -10.88 -8.12 -9.25
CA GLN A 111 -11.93 -9.10 -9.52
C GLN A 111 -11.67 -9.85 -10.84
N GLY A 112 -11.15 -9.17 -11.85
CA GLY A 112 -10.72 -9.79 -13.10
C GLY A 112 -9.60 -10.79 -12.91
N ILE A 113 -8.63 -10.49 -12.02
CA ILE A 113 -7.59 -11.46 -11.65
C ILE A 113 -8.22 -12.67 -10.96
N ILE A 114 -9.08 -12.46 -9.95
CA ILE A 114 -9.75 -13.54 -9.21
C ILE A 114 -10.52 -14.45 -10.16
N ASN A 115 -11.24 -13.91 -11.13
CA ASN A 115 -12.03 -14.66 -12.09
C ASN A 115 -11.18 -15.56 -13.01
N ASN A 116 -9.88 -15.27 -13.14
CA ASN A 116 -8.97 -15.97 -14.04
C ASN A 116 -7.85 -16.74 -13.32
N LEU A 117 -7.94 -16.95 -12.00
CA LEU A 117 -6.91 -17.66 -11.24
C LEU A 117 -6.70 -19.10 -11.70
N ASP A 118 -7.78 -19.79 -12.08
CA ASP A 118 -7.67 -21.18 -12.56
C ASP A 118 -6.95 -21.24 -13.91
N TYR A 119 -7.21 -20.30 -14.82
CA TYR A 119 -6.46 -20.15 -16.06
C TYR A 119 -4.96 -19.92 -15.81
N ILE A 120 -4.61 -19.01 -14.88
CA ILE A 120 -3.21 -18.73 -14.54
C ILE A 120 -2.55 -19.96 -13.94
N LYS A 121 -3.26 -20.71 -13.10
CA LYS A 121 -2.76 -21.98 -12.53
C LYS A 121 -2.54 -23.05 -13.60
N GLU A 122 -3.44 -23.17 -14.57
CA GLU A 122 -3.33 -24.12 -15.70
C GLU A 122 -2.11 -23.82 -16.58
N LEU A 123 -1.65 -22.57 -16.65
CA LEU A 123 -0.38 -22.20 -17.29
C LEU A 123 0.86 -22.71 -16.54
N GLY A 124 0.68 -23.29 -15.35
CA GLY A 124 1.75 -23.75 -14.49
C GLY A 124 2.33 -22.70 -13.55
N ALA A 125 1.74 -21.50 -13.46
CA ALA A 125 2.19 -20.46 -12.54
C ALA A 125 1.86 -20.84 -11.08
N THR A 126 2.84 -20.68 -10.19
CA THR A 126 2.70 -20.92 -8.75
C THR A 126 2.69 -19.62 -7.94
N ALA A 127 3.07 -18.52 -8.56
CA ALA A 127 3.08 -17.21 -7.95
C ALA A 127 2.64 -16.14 -8.95
N ILE A 128 1.88 -15.14 -8.48
CA ILE A 128 1.61 -13.91 -9.23
C ILE A 128 2.40 -12.77 -8.58
N TRP A 129 3.17 -12.09 -9.41
CA TRP A 129 3.77 -10.79 -9.11
C TRP A 129 3.03 -9.74 -9.93
N SER A 130 2.14 -8.99 -9.31
CA SER A 130 1.50 -7.87 -9.99
C SER A 130 2.35 -6.61 -9.92
N THR A 131 2.23 -5.72 -10.93
CA THR A 131 2.66 -4.32 -10.72
C THR A 131 1.98 -3.76 -9.47
N PRO A 132 2.48 -2.65 -8.87
CA PRO A 132 1.90 -2.08 -7.67
C PRO A 132 0.38 -1.89 -7.81
N MET A 133 -0.35 -2.09 -6.71
CA MET A 133 -1.81 -1.88 -6.67
C MET A 133 -2.21 -0.78 -5.68
N CYS A 134 -1.25 -0.09 -5.04
CA CYS A 134 -1.55 1.06 -4.21
C CYS A 134 -2.01 2.23 -5.07
N GLU A 135 -2.78 3.14 -4.46
CA GLU A 135 -3.36 4.29 -5.15
C GLU A 135 -2.30 5.12 -5.89
N ASP A 136 -2.63 5.52 -7.12
CA ASP A 136 -1.82 6.39 -7.97
C ASP A 136 -2.72 7.50 -8.53
N ASN A 137 -2.46 8.76 -8.15
CA ASN A 137 -3.27 9.90 -8.58
C ASN A 137 -2.59 10.75 -9.65
N ASP A 138 -1.65 10.18 -10.39
CA ASP A 138 -1.10 10.87 -11.56
C ASP A 138 -2.20 11.08 -12.61
N LYS A 139 -2.10 12.19 -13.32
CA LYS A 139 -3.11 12.57 -14.33
C LYS A 139 -2.99 11.76 -15.63
N ASP A 140 -1.81 11.18 -15.88
CA ASP A 140 -1.48 10.40 -17.07
C ASP A 140 -0.64 9.19 -16.67
N TYR A 141 -0.80 8.07 -17.36
CA TYR A 141 -0.03 6.84 -17.17
C TYR A 141 -0.15 6.18 -15.79
N SER A 142 -1.18 6.50 -14.99
CA SER A 142 -1.36 5.91 -13.66
C SER A 142 -1.72 4.41 -13.69
N TYR A 143 -1.89 3.81 -14.86
CA TYR A 143 -2.27 2.41 -15.03
C TYR A 143 -1.25 1.41 -14.45
N HIS A 144 0.00 1.79 -14.30
CA HIS A 144 1.05 0.94 -13.74
C HIS A 144 1.26 1.14 -12.22
N THR A 145 0.70 2.19 -11.65
CA THR A 145 0.70 2.54 -10.22
C THR A 145 2.08 2.63 -9.54
N TYR A 146 3.14 2.97 -10.30
CA TYR A 146 4.45 3.24 -9.72
C TYR A 146 4.56 4.66 -9.12
N GLY A 147 3.67 5.59 -9.49
CA GLY A 147 3.56 6.94 -8.90
C GLY A 147 2.61 6.97 -7.68
N GLN A 148 2.88 6.17 -6.66
CA GLN A 148 1.96 5.97 -5.54
C GLN A 148 1.63 7.27 -4.81
N SER A 149 0.34 7.57 -4.69
CA SER A 149 -0.21 8.71 -3.94
C SER A 149 -0.67 8.36 -2.53
N ASP A 150 -1.00 7.09 -2.28
CA ASP A 150 -1.28 6.53 -0.95
C ASP A 150 -0.84 5.06 -0.87
N VAL A 151 0.12 4.77 0.02
CA VAL A 151 0.68 3.42 0.21
C VAL A 151 -0.14 2.54 1.16
N TYR A 152 -1.16 3.09 1.81
CA TYR A 152 -2.06 2.38 2.73
C TYR A 152 -3.38 1.96 2.08
N ARG A 153 -3.64 2.43 0.88
CA ARG A 153 -4.89 2.22 0.15
C ARG A 153 -4.62 1.52 -1.18
N ILE A 154 -5.41 0.50 -1.49
CA ILE A 154 -5.48 -0.04 -2.86
C ILE A 154 -6.15 1.01 -3.75
N ASP A 155 -5.65 1.18 -4.97
CA ASP A 155 -6.25 2.06 -5.98
C ASP A 155 -7.73 1.66 -6.19
N PRO A 156 -8.69 2.57 -5.98
CA PRO A 156 -10.10 2.25 -6.10
C PRO A 156 -10.51 1.76 -7.50
N ARG A 157 -9.68 2.03 -8.52
CA ARG A 157 -9.87 1.52 -9.88
C ARG A 157 -9.43 0.06 -10.04
N TYR A 158 -8.72 -0.50 -9.05
CA TYR A 158 -8.43 -1.92 -8.94
C TYR A 158 -9.34 -2.64 -7.94
N GLY A 159 -9.87 -1.90 -6.95
CA GLY A 159 -10.70 -2.45 -5.89
C GLY A 159 -10.40 -1.86 -4.52
N THR A 160 -10.60 -2.66 -3.48
CA THR A 160 -10.45 -2.27 -2.08
C THR A 160 -9.34 -3.06 -1.38
N ASN A 161 -8.95 -2.63 -0.17
CA ASN A 161 -8.02 -3.39 0.67
C ASN A 161 -8.57 -4.78 1.02
N GLU A 162 -9.87 -4.90 1.18
CA GLU A 162 -10.58 -6.16 1.45
C GLU A 162 -10.55 -7.08 0.24
N GLU A 163 -10.76 -6.56 -0.96
CA GLU A 163 -10.65 -7.33 -2.20
C GLU A 163 -9.22 -7.80 -2.47
N TYR A 164 -8.21 -7.00 -2.14
CA TYR A 164 -6.82 -7.44 -2.20
C TYR A 164 -6.53 -8.59 -1.23
N LYS A 165 -7.11 -8.56 -0.02
CA LYS A 165 -7.04 -9.71 0.90
C LYS A 165 -7.76 -10.94 0.34
N LYS A 166 -8.94 -10.74 -0.26
CA LYS A 166 -9.70 -11.81 -0.91
C LYS A 166 -8.88 -12.44 -2.04
N LEU A 167 -8.18 -11.64 -2.86
CA LEU A 167 -7.27 -12.15 -3.89
C LEU A 167 -6.21 -13.08 -3.28
N ALA A 168 -5.54 -12.65 -2.20
CA ALA A 168 -4.56 -13.48 -1.51
C ALA A 168 -5.17 -14.79 -0.98
N ASP A 169 -6.35 -14.73 -0.39
CA ASP A 169 -7.05 -15.91 0.13
C ASP A 169 -7.46 -16.88 -0.99
N GLU A 170 -7.95 -16.37 -2.13
CA GLU A 170 -8.30 -17.19 -3.30
C GLU A 170 -7.07 -17.84 -3.96
N MET A 171 -5.95 -17.13 -4.00
CA MET A 171 -4.69 -17.69 -4.47
C MET A 171 -4.17 -18.78 -3.53
N HIS A 172 -4.20 -18.56 -2.21
CA HIS A 172 -3.76 -19.55 -1.23
C HIS A 172 -4.59 -20.84 -1.26
N LYS A 173 -5.90 -20.77 -1.54
CA LYS A 173 -6.75 -21.95 -1.75
C LYS A 173 -6.31 -22.80 -2.95
N ARG A 174 -5.58 -22.22 -3.87
CA ARG A 174 -5.03 -22.85 -5.08
C ARG A 174 -3.57 -23.22 -4.97
N ASP A 175 -2.99 -23.12 -3.75
CA ASP A 175 -1.55 -23.26 -3.49
C ASP A 175 -0.68 -22.30 -4.33
N MET A 176 -1.22 -21.13 -4.64
CA MET A 176 -0.52 -20.05 -5.33
C MET A 176 -0.08 -18.98 -4.34
N LYS A 177 1.03 -18.32 -4.64
CA LYS A 177 1.63 -17.25 -3.83
C LYS A 177 1.36 -15.89 -4.46
N LEU A 178 1.03 -14.89 -3.64
CA LEU A 178 0.89 -13.49 -4.06
C LEU A 178 2.13 -12.70 -3.64
N ILE A 179 2.81 -12.09 -4.60
CA ILE A 179 3.93 -11.18 -4.39
C ILE A 179 3.41 -9.77 -4.57
N LYS A 180 3.46 -8.97 -3.49
CA LYS A 180 3.09 -7.56 -3.55
C LYS A 180 4.29 -6.75 -4.02
N ASP A 181 4.18 -6.10 -5.17
CA ASP A 181 5.10 -5.05 -5.58
C ASP A 181 4.87 -3.84 -4.66
N TYR A 182 5.89 -3.43 -3.94
CA TYR A 182 5.82 -2.32 -2.99
C TYR A 182 7.00 -1.39 -3.23
N VAL A 183 6.72 -0.21 -3.75
CA VAL A 183 7.73 0.78 -4.11
C VAL A 183 8.27 1.44 -2.85
N THR A 184 9.54 1.19 -2.53
CA THR A 184 10.23 1.80 -1.37
C THR A 184 11.21 2.89 -1.77
N ASN A 185 11.49 3.05 -3.07
CA ASN A 185 12.50 3.97 -3.59
C ASN A 185 11.96 5.41 -3.70
N HIS A 186 10.71 5.58 -4.05
CA HIS A 186 10.09 6.90 -4.28
C HIS A 186 8.58 6.85 -4.07
N TRP A 187 7.96 8.02 -3.96
CA TRP A 187 6.52 8.23 -4.02
C TRP A 187 6.17 9.07 -5.26
N GLY A 188 4.90 9.00 -5.66
CA GLY A 188 4.37 9.91 -6.66
C GLY A 188 4.31 11.35 -6.15
N ALA A 189 4.36 12.32 -7.05
CA ALA A 189 4.26 13.75 -6.69
C ALA A 189 2.92 14.10 -6.03
N GLU A 190 1.90 13.28 -6.26
CA GLU A 190 0.57 13.45 -5.66
C GLU A 190 0.44 12.81 -4.27
N HIS A 191 1.49 12.18 -3.74
CA HIS A 191 1.44 11.56 -2.41
C HIS A 191 1.17 12.62 -1.34
N TRP A 192 0.18 12.38 -0.48
CA TRP A 192 -0.26 13.33 0.54
C TRP A 192 0.86 13.73 1.52
N MET A 193 1.74 12.79 1.87
CA MET A 193 2.87 13.06 2.77
C MET A 193 4.00 13.84 2.06
N PHE A 194 4.12 13.75 0.73
CA PHE A 194 5.02 14.61 -0.04
C PHE A 194 4.56 16.09 0.01
N LYS A 195 3.25 16.33 0.01
CA LYS A 195 2.66 17.66 0.10
C LYS A 195 2.67 18.24 1.51
N ASP A 196 2.80 17.39 2.53
CA ASP A 196 2.80 17.77 3.95
C ASP A 196 3.86 16.94 4.70
N MET A 197 5.15 17.18 4.41
CA MET A 197 6.28 16.42 4.97
C MET A 197 6.44 16.64 6.47
N PRO A 198 6.77 15.60 7.26
CA PRO A 198 7.10 15.75 8.68
C PRO A 198 8.35 16.61 8.92
N THR A 199 9.41 16.39 8.13
CA THR A 199 10.66 17.15 8.14
C THR A 199 11.16 17.35 6.72
N TYR A 200 11.97 18.39 6.49
CA TYR A 200 12.48 18.74 5.17
C TYR A 200 13.37 17.63 4.55
N ASP A 201 14.07 16.87 5.38
CA ASP A 201 15.02 15.83 4.98
C ASP A 201 14.38 14.47 4.64
N TRP A 202 13.05 14.37 4.65
CA TRP A 202 12.36 13.14 4.22
C TRP A 202 12.53 12.83 2.73
N PHE A 203 12.85 13.86 1.94
CA PHE A 203 13.11 13.73 0.52
C PHE A 203 14.43 14.41 0.17
N HIS A 204 15.12 13.88 -0.81
CA HIS A 204 16.31 14.53 -1.36
C HIS A 204 15.93 15.89 -1.96
N GLN A 205 16.68 16.93 -1.57
CA GLN A 205 16.45 18.28 -2.03
C GLN A 205 17.54 18.66 -3.04
N PHE A 206 17.12 19.12 -4.21
CA PHE A 206 18.03 19.59 -5.25
C PHE A 206 17.72 21.05 -5.60
N PRO A 207 18.76 21.89 -5.87
CA PRO A 207 18.57 23.32 -6.13
C PRO A 207 17.87 23.63 -7.46
N GLY A 208 17.50 22.64 -8.23
CA GLY A 208 16.78 22.73 -9.49
C GLY A 208 16.40 21.33 -9.97
N TYR A 209 15.72 21.24 -11.11
CA TYR A 209 15.41 19.94 -11.70
C TYR A 209 16.69 19.14 -11.93
N LYS A 210 16.74 17.95 -11.35
CA LYS A 210 17.81 16.99 -11.57
C LYS A 210 17.19 15.63 -11.83
N GLN A 211 17.43 15.10 -13.02
CA GLN A 211 17.00 13.73 -13.31
C GLN A 211 17.85 12.77 -12.47
N SER A 212 17.19 12.03 -11.59
CA SER A 212 17.84 10.97 -10.84
C SER A 212 18.14 9.78 -11.76
N ASN A 213 19.29 9.14 -11.57
CA ASN A 213 19.60 7.90 -12.26
C ASN A 213 19.22 6.71 -11.39
N TYR A 214 18.02 6.19 -11.58
CA TYR A 214 17.50 5.03 -10.83
C TYR A 214 18.35 3.75 -10.97
N ARG A 215 19.31 3.72 -11.90
CA ARG A 215 20.25 2.59 -12.03
C ARG A 215 21.43 2.67 -11.08
N MET A 216 21.62 3.80 -10.42
CA MET A 216 22.77 4.07 -9.56
C MET A 216 22.38 4.41 -8.11
N THR A 217 21.11 4.32 -7.77
CA THR A 217 20.60 4.53 -6.40
C THR A 217 20.34 3.19 -5.72
#